data_7305a81279f83f313645a83542c72f6e
#
_entry.id   7305a81279f83f313645a83542c72f6e
#
_cell.length_a   1.000
_cell.length_b   1.000
_cell.length_c   1.000
_cell.angle_alpha   90.00
_cell.angle_beta   90.00
_cell.angle_gamma   90.00
#
_symmetry.space_group_name_H-M   'P 1'
#
loop_
_entity.id
_entity.type
_entity.pdbx_description
1 polymer ?
#
loop_
_entity_poly.entity_id
_entity_poly.type
_entity_poly.pdbx_seq_one_letter_code
_entity_poly.pdbx_strand_id
1 'polypeptide(L)'
;MIGISKLYCGTVESSDVLRYGSGSHRLPSHLLQFSEDKKPVVVWNITRACNLVCDHCYASATAGPAPDELNLNEAERLVDQLVDFKAPVVLFSGGEPLMHPHLFNLIARAVKGGRRAVLSTNGLLINHDTAARLKDLGLSYVGVSLDGLAPVHDEFRRLPGAFDRTVKAMAVAREAGLKVGLRFTLNRRNINDLPAIFDLMEREGIPRVCFYHLVVSGRGAGLSQATLSHEETRRAVDLIISRTDERHQKGRPLEVLTVDNHADAPYLYLKMLSEGRAERAAEVLKLLKLNGGNSSGRGIGSVSWNGEVHPDQFWRSVVLGSIRNKSFGEIWTDRDNELLMALKNKKDHVTGRCRQCSFLDVCGGNLRARAVAATGDVWGEDPACYLTDEEISTPLPA
;
A
#
# COMPACT_ATOMS: atom_id res chain seq x y z
N MET A 1 2.12 -5.00 3.13
CA MET A 1 3.37 -4.20 2.98
C MET A 1 4.48 -4.88 3.74
N ILE A 2 5.62 -5.13 3.10
CA ILE A 2 6.79 -5.79 3.67
C ILE A 2 7.91 -4.76 3.77
N GLY A 3 8.39 -4.50 4.99
CA GLY A 3 9.43 -3.49 5.25
C GLY A 3 10.82 -4.07 5.05
N ILE A 4 11.37 -3.95 3.85
CA ILE A 4 12.70 -4.49 3.50
C ILE A 4 13.78 -3.91 4.41
N SER A 5 13.84 -2.60 4.57
CA SER A 5 14.81 -1.93 5.44
C SER A 5 14.73 -2.39 6.90
N LYS A 6 13.51 -2.58 7.43
CA LYS A 6 13.29 -3.11 8.79
C LYS A 6 13.74 -4.55 8.92
N LEU A 7 13.25 -5.39 8.04
CA LEU A 7 13.40 -6.84 8.18
C LEU A 7 14.82 -7.27 7.84
N TYR A 8 15.38 -6.79 6.72
CA TYR A 8 16.70 -7.19 6.26
C TYR A 8 17.84 -6.45 6.98
N CYS A 9 17.75 -5.12 7.08
CA CYS A 9 18.82 -4.28 7.65
C CYS A 9 18.63 -3.98 9.15
N GLY A 10 17.44 -4.20 9.72
CA GLY A 10 17.18 -3.89 11.13
C GLY A 10 16.87 -2.42 11.43
N THR A 11 16.62 -1.59 10.40
CA THR A 11 16.23 -0.18 10.61
C THR A 11 14.94 -0.06 11.40
N VAL A 12 14.76 1.06 12.09
CA VAL A 12 13.60 1.32 12.94
C VAL A 12 12.89 2.59 12.47
N GLU A 13 11.63 2.44 12.07
CA GLU A 13 10.81 3.52 11.57
C GLU A 13 9.51 3.67 12.37
N SER A 14 9.04 4.90 12.52
CA SER A 14 7.80 5.19 13.27
C SER A 14 6.57 4.50 12.70
N SER A 15 6.59 4.11 11.44
CA SER A 15 5.51 3.39 10.75
C SER A 15 5.52 1.88 10.98
N ASP A 16 6.60 1.32 11.56
CA ASP A 16 6.74 -0.13 11.83
C ASP A 16 5.68 -0.65 12.80
N VAL A 17 5.24 0.17 13.74
CA VAL A 17 4.18 -0.18 14.69
C VAL A 17 2.88 -0.61 13.97
N LEU A 18 2.55 0.03 12.85
CA LEU A 18 1.36 -0.32 12.06
C LEU A 18 1.47 -1.69 11.38
N ARG A 19 2.70 -2.18 11.16
CA ARG A 19 2.98 -3.43 10.43
C ARG A 19 3.33 -4.59 11.36
N TYR A 20 4.15 -4.33 12.38
CA TYR A 20 4.79 -5.37 13.19
C TYR A 20 4.45 -5.27 14.69
N GLY A 21 3.55 -4.36 15.04
CA GLY A 21 3.22 -4.10 16.44
C GLY A 21 4.32 -3.38 17.20
N SER A 22 4.01 -3.02 18.43
CA SER A 22 4.93 -2.29 19.29
C SER A 22 6.07 -3.16 19.84
N GLY A 23 6.04 -4.48 19.68
CA GLY A 23 7.22 -5.34 19.92
C GLY A 23 8.41 -5.05 19.02
N SER A 24 8.21 -4.28 17.94
CA SER A 24 9.31 -3.79 17.07
C SER A 24 10.11 -2.64 17.67
N HIS A 25 9.60 -2.01 18.72
CA HIS A 25 10.29 -1.00 19.54
C HIS A 25 10.07 -1.38 20.99
N ARG A 26 10.97 -1.10 21.90
CA ARG A 26 10.80 -1.34 23.34
C ARG A 26 9.69 -0.48 23.96
N LEU A 27 8.46 -0.56 23.40
CA LEU A 27 7.28 0.15 23.89
C LEU A 27 6.44 -0.75 24.81
N PRO A 28 5.73 -0.16 25.79
CA PRO A 28 4.92 -0.92 26.74
C PRO A 28 3.87 -1.81 26.04
N SER A 29 3.67 -3.00 26.57
CA SER A 29 2.82 -4.06 26.00
C SER A 29 1.33 -3.68 25.85
N HIS A 30 0.81 -2.70 26.58
CA HIS A 30 -0.58 -2.26 26.48
C HIS A 30 -0.90 -1.46 25.20
N LEU A 31 0.13 -0.97 24.49
CA LEU A 31 -0.01 -0.36 23.16
C LEU A 31 0.09 -1.40 22.03
N LEU A 32 0.24 -2.68 22.40
CA LEU A 32 0.61 -3.81 21.53
C LEU A 32 -0.56 -4.65 21.07
N GLN A 33 -1.78 -4.35 21.49
CA GLN A 33 -2.93 -5.20 21.19
C GLN A 33 -3.20 -5.23 19.67
N PHE A 34 -2.57 -6.19 19.01
CA PHE A 34 -3.11 -6.84 17.83
C PHE A 34 -4.18 -7.80 18.30
N SER A 35 -5.24 -7.24 18.85
CA SER A 35 -6.45 -7.97 19.18
C SER A 35 -7.21 -8.31 17.90
N GLU A 36 -8.16 -9.20 17.97
CA GLU A 36 -9.22 -9.40 16.98
C GLU A 36 -9.85 -8.09 16.49
N ASP A 37 -9.67 -7.00 17.23
CA ASP A 37 -10.11 -5.63 17.00
C ASP A 37 -9.12 -4.73 16.24
N LYS A 38 -8.17 -5.26 15.46
CA LYS A 38 -7.28 -4.44 14.64
C LYS A 38 -8.11 -3.60 13.67
N LYS A 39 -8.19 -2.30 13.94
CA LYS A 39 -8.89 -1.36 13.06
C LYS A 39 -8.14 -1.20 11.74
N PRO A 40 -8.85 -1.15 10.59
CA PRO A 40 -8.22 -1.05 9.29
C PRO A 40 -7.63 0.34 9.02
N VAL A 41 -6.54 0.37 8.25
CA VAL A 41 -6.18 1.54 7.47
C VAL A 41 -7.26 1.72 6.39
N VAL A 42 -7.83 2.91 6.27
CA VAL A 42 -8.89 3.18 5.30
C VAL A 42 -8.32 3.99 4.14
N VAL A 43 -8.35 3.39 2.94
CA VAL A 43 -8.03 4.06 1.68
C VAL A 43 -9.33 4.68 1.15
N TRP A 44 -9.40 5.99 1.13
CA TRP A 44 -10.56 6.68 0.58
C TRP A 44 -10.25 7.26 -0.79
N ASN A 45 -10.85 6.69 -1.83
CA ASN A 45 -10.85 7.24 -3.17
C ASN A 45 -11.87 8.37 -3.22
N ILE A 46 -11.46 9.57 -2.79
CA ILE A 46 -12.33 10.72 -2.49
C ILE A 46 -13.04 11.29 -3.74
N THR A 47 -12.45 11.12 -4.91
CA THR A 47 -12.99 11.58 -6.21
C THR A 47 -12.52 10.68 -7.34
N ARG A 48 -13.29 10.63 -8.44
CA ARG A 48 -12.82 10.10 -9.73
C ARG A 48 -12.07 11.12 -10.58
N ALA A 49 -12.22 12.39 -10.28
CA ALA A 49 -11.55 13.45 -11.03
C ALA A 49 -10.04 13.29 -10.96
N CYS A 50 -9.37 13.37 -12.10
CA CYS A 50 -7.92 13.35 -12.21
C CYS A 50 -7.46 14.21 -13.38
N ASN A 51 -6.35 14.91 -13.19
CA ASN A 51 -5.65 15.66 -14.25
C ASN A 51 -4.73 14.79 -15.10
N LEU A 52 -4.75 13.45 -14.91
CA LEU A 52 -3.97 12.46 -15.67
C LEU A 52 -4.83 11.29 -16.14
N VAL A 53 -4.36 10.61 -17.20
CA VAL A 53 -5.01 9.43 -17.79
C VAL A 53 -4.03 8.23 -17.82
N CYS A 54 -3.42 7.94 -16.68
CA CYS A 54 -2.39 6.89 -16.55
C CYS A 54 -2.87 5.52 -17.00
N ASP A 55 -2.00 4.74 -17.64
CA ASP A 55 -2.32 3.41 -18.17
C ASP A 55 -2.72 2.41 -17.08
N HIS A 56 -2.05 2.44 -15.92
CA HIS A 56 -2.25 1.49 -14.79
C HIS A 56 -3.27 1.95 -13.74
N CYS A 57 -4.10 2.96 -14.05
CA CYS A 57 -5.01 3.53 -13.06
C CYS A 57 -6.04 2.53 -12.54
N TYR A 58 -5.86 2.02 -11.32
CA TYR A 58 -6.79 1.10 -10.67
C TYR A 58 -8.17 1.74 -10.40
N ALA A 59 -8.23 3.06 -10.18
CA ALA A 59 -9.46 3.79 -9.91
C ALA A 59 -10.26 4.10 -11.18
N SER A 60 -9.70 3.87 -12.38
CA SER A 60 -10.31 4.29 -13.65
C SER A 60 -10.75 5.75 -13.63
N ALA A 61 -9.86 6.61 -13.14
CA ALA A 61 -10.10 8.04 -13.00
C ALA A 61 -10.48 8.72 -14.33
N THR A 62 -11.27 9.77 -14.23
CA THR A 62 -11.84 10.56 -15.35
C THR A 62 -11.43 12.03 -15.22
N ALA A 63 -11.62 12.82 -16.26
CA ALA A 63 -11.26 14.25 -16.23
C ALA A 63 -12.11 15.07 -15.22
N GLY A 64 -13.33 14.63 -14.95
CA GLY A 64 -14.26 15.25 -14.00
C GLY A 64 -14.71 14.30 -12.89
N PRO A 65 -15.40 14.83 -11.88
CA PRO A 65 -15.98 14.04 -10.81
C PRO A 65 -17.09 13.12 -11.35
N ALA A 66 -17.33 12.02 -10.64
CA ALA A 66 -18.48 11.19 -10.93
C ALA A 66 -19.78 11.86 -10.40
N PRO A 67 -20.93 11.66 -11.07
CA PRO A 67 -22.17 12.31 -10.66
C PRO A 67 -22.71 11.83 -9.30
N ASP A 68 -22.24 10.68 -8.85
CA ASP A 68 -22.63 10.01 -7.60
C ASP A 68 -21.61 10.18 -6.48
N GLU A 69 -20.64 11.12 -6.62
CA GLU A 69 -19.68 11.40 -5.55
C GLU A 69 -20.36 11.90 -4.27
N LEU A 70 -19.77 11.58 -3.13
CA LEU A 70 -20.27 12.07 -1.84
C LEU A 70 -20.27 13.60 -1.82
N ASN A 71 -21.38 14.19 -1.44
CA ASN A 71 -21.44 15.63 -1.17
C ASN A 71 -20.68 15.97 0.12
N LEU A 72 -20.48 17.26 0.40
CA LEU A 72 -19.70 17.71 1.55
C LEU A 72 -20.21 17.12 2.87
N ASN A 73 -21.52 17.14 3.10
CA ASN A 73 -22.11 16.62 4.36
C ASN A 73 -21.90 15.11 4.50
N GLU A 74 -22.03 14.35 3.42
CA GLU A 74 -21.76 12.91 3.40
C GLU A 74 -20.27 12.61 3.64
N ALA A 75 -19.38 13.39 3.02
CA ALA A 75 -17.94 13.27 3.16
C ALA A 75 -17.46 13.61 4.59
N GLU A 76 -17.98 14.68 5.18
CA GLU A 76 -17.71 15.05 6.58
C GLU A 76 -18.21 13.98 7.55
N ARG A 77 -19.42 13.47 7.33
CA ARG A 77 -19.99 12.37 8.12
C ARG A 77 -19.13 11.11 8.03
N LEU A 78 -18.57 10.77 6.85
CA LEU A 78 -17.64 9.66 6.73
C LEU A 78 -16.40 9.88 7.59
N VAL A 79 -15.81 11.09 7.58
CA VAL A 79 -14.65 11.38 8.45
C VAL A 79 -15.01 11.16 9.91
N ASP A 80 -16.18 11.64 10.37
CA ASP A 80 -16.65 11.45 11.76
C ASP A 80 -16.79 9.96 12.09
N GLN A 81 -17.41 9.19 11.20
CA GLN A 81 -17.53 7.73 11.35
C GLN A 81 -16.16 7.04 11.50
N LEU A 82 -15.14 7.47 10.72
CA LEU A 82 -13.78 6.94 10.81
C LEU A 82 -13.07 7.37 12.10
N VAL A 83 -13.37 8.56 12.61
CA VAL A 83 -12.89 9.05 13.92
C VAL A 83 -13.49 8.21 15.04
N ASP A 84 -14.80 8.03 15.07
CA ASP A 84 -15.54 7.28 16.09
C ASP A 84 -15.13 5.79 16.07
N PHE A 85 -14.95 5.24 14.88
CA PHE A 85 -14.48 3.87 14.69
C PHE A 85 -13.00 3.70 15.07
N LYS A 86 -12.26 4.80 15.30
CA LYS A 86 -10.83 4.81 15.64
C LYS A 86 -9.95 4.22 14.54
N ALA A 87 -10.28 4.47 13.26
CA ALA A 87 -9.41 4.08 12.15
C ALA A 87 -8.00 4.69 12.35
N PRO A 88 -6.91 3.91 12.34
CA PRO A 88 -5.58 4.42 12.68
C PRO A 88 -5.04 5.40 11.64
N VAL A 89 -5.43 5.23 10.38
CA VAL A 89 -4.99 6.03 9.24
C VAL A 89 -6.14 6.20 8.26
N VAL A 90 -6.34 7.42 7.79
CA VAL A 90 -7.16 7.75 6.61
C VAL A 90 -6.21 8.16 5.49
N LEU A 91 -6.15 7.35 4.43
CA LEU A 91 -5.36 7.63 3.23
C LEU A 91 -6.27 8.28 2.19
N PHE A 92 -6.13 9.58 1.98
CA PHE A 92 -6.82 10.30 0.90
C PHE A 92 -6.16 9.96 -0.44
N SER A 93 -6.91 9.36 -1.33
CA SER A 93 -6.53 8.88 -2.65
C SER A 93 -7.67 9.14 -3.65
N GLY A 94 -7.70 8.44 -4.78
CA GLY A 94 -8.79 8.52 -5.73
C GLY A 94 -8.30 8.63 -7.17
N GLY A 95 -8.87 9.56 -7.93
CA GLY A 95 -8.27 10.10 -9.12
C GLY A 95 -7.03 10.93 -8.71
N GLU A 96 -7.20 12.25 -8.60
CA GLU A 96 -6.23 13.12 -7.94
C GLU A 96 -6.92 13.81 -6.75
N PRO A 97 -6.57 13.48 -5.51
CA PRO A 97 -7.29 14.03 -4.36
C PRO A 97 -7.18 15.54 -4.22
N LEU A 98 -6.10 16.16 -4.72
CA LEU A 98 -5.95 17.62 -4.74
C LEU A 98 -6.92 18.32 -5.71
N MET A 99 -7.64 17.60 -6.56
CA MET A 99 -8.74 18.12 -7.37
C MET A 99 -10.08 18.17 -6.59
N HIS A 100 -10.18 17.49 -5.46
CA HIS A 100 -11.41 17.50 -4.67
C HIS A 100 -11.56 18.82 -3.90
N PRO A 101 -12.67 19.58 -4.08
CA PRO A 101 -12.81 20.94 -3.57
C PRO A 101 -12.72 21.07 -2.05
N HIS A 102 -13.08 20.01 -1.34
CA HIS A 102 -13.16 19.99 0.12
C HIS A 102 -12.03 19.19 0.80
N LEU A 103 -11.00 18.73 0.05
CA LEU A 103 -9.93 17.87 0.59
C LEU A 103 -9.31 18.44 1.87
N PHE A 104 -8.95 19.72 1.86
CA PHE A 104 -8.29 20.37 3.00
C PHE A 104 -9.17 20.38 4.26
N ASN A 105 -10.47 20.62 4.11
CA ASN A 105 -11.42 20.58 5.21
C ASN A 105 -11.53 19.16 5.81
N LEU A 106 -11.57 18.14 4.95
CA LEU A 106 -11.66 16.75 5.35
C LEU A 106 -10.37 16.26 6.04
N ILE A 107 -9.20 16.68 5.56
CA ILE A 107 -7.91 16.44 6.22
C ILE A 107 -7.92 17.09 7.62
N ALA A 108 -8.28 18.39 7.71
CA ALA A 108 -8.35 19.12 8.98
C ALA A 108 -9.26 18.40 10.00
N ARG A 109 -10.44 17.97 9.54
CA ARG A 109 -11.42 17.24 10.37
C ARG A 109 -10.86 15.91 10.88
N ALA A 110 -10.21 15.12 10.01
CA ALA A 110 -9.58 13.84 10.37
C ALA A 110 -8.47 14.04 11.41
N VAL A 111 -7.58 15.03 11.19
CA VAL A 111 -6.47 15.34 12.11
C VAL A 111 -7.00 15.86 13.44
N LYS A 112 -7.99 16.77 13.45
CA LYS A 112 -8.65 17.27 14.67
C LYS A 112 -9.30 16.12 15.46
N GLY A 113 -9.85 15.12 14.78
CA GLY A 113 -10.38 13.89 15.38
C GLY A 113 -9.30 12.90 15.83
N GLY A 114 -8.02 13.27 15.81
CA GLY A 114 -6.89 12.42 16.23
C GLY A 114 -6.57 11.29 15.27
N ARG A 115 -7.02 11.37 14.00
CA ARG A 115 -6.68 10.39 12.97
C ARG A 115 -5.44 10.81 12.22
N ARG A 116 -4.64 9.83 11.85
CA ARG A 116 -3.47 10.07 11.02
C ARG A 116 -3.92 10.21 9.57
N ALA A 117 -3.88 11.43 9.03
CA ALA A 117 -4.19 11.71 7.64
C ALA A 117 -2.93 11.58 6.78
N VAL A 118 -3.06 10.87 5.65
CA VAL A 118 -1.99 10.72 4.65
C VAL A 118 -2.56 10.94 3.26
N LEU A 119 -1.72 11.42 2.33
CA LEU A 119 -2.12 11.75 0.97
C LEU A 119 -1.38 10.86 -0.04
N SER A 120 -2.11 10.34 -1.03
CA SER A 120 -1.56 9.68 -2.22
C SER A 120 -1.90 10.50 -3.45
N THR A 121 -0.91 11.09 -4.11
CA THR A 121 -1.08 12.05 -5.20
C THR A 121 -0.12 11.77 -6.36
N ASN A 122 -0.47 12.27 -7.55
CA ASN A 122 0.46 12.32 -8.68
C ASN A 122 1.49 13.47 -8.56
N GLY A 123 1.30 14.38 -7.60
CA GLY A 123 2.19 15.49 -7.30
C GLY A 123 1.99 16.75 -8.13
N LEU A 124 1.35 16.69 -9.30
CA LEU A 124 1.32 17.82 -10.25
C LEU A 124 0.63 19.10 -9.74
N LEU A 125 -0.18 18.98 -8.69
CA LEU A 125 -0.88 20.10 -8.06
C LEU A 125 -0.22 20.57 -6.76
N ILE A 126 0.94 20.00 -6.40
CA ILE A 126 1.72 20.45 -5.25
C ILE A 126 2.57 21.65 -5.68
N ASN A 127 2.26 22.81 -5.12
CA ASN A 127 3.06 24.04 -5.14
C ASN A 127 3.36 24.48 -3.71
N HIS A 128 4.08 25.57 -3.51
CA HIS A 128 4.47 26.06 -2.18
C HIS A 128 3.25 26.32 -1.28
N ASP A 129 2.18 26.91 -1.80
CA ASP A 129 0.96 27.21 -1.02
C ASP A 129 0.23 25.92 -0.61
N THR A 130 0.08 25.00 -1.55
CA THR A 130 -0.52 23.68 -1.30
C THR A 130 0.28 22.90 -0.25
N ALA A 131 1.61 22.89 -0.38
CA ALA A 131 2.49 22.17 0.53
C ALA A 131 2.47 22.77 1.94
N ALA A 132 2.55 24.12 2.06
CA ALA A 132 2.43 24.83 3.33
C ALA A 132 1.09 24.53 4.00
N ARG A 133 -0.02 24.65 3.28
CA ARG A 133 -1.36 24.35 3.79
C ARG A 133 -1.50 22.90 4.28
N LEU A 134 -1.00 21.92 3.53
CA LEU A 134 -1.01 20.52 3.95
C LEU A 134 -0.20 20.31 5.24
N LYS A 135 0.94 21.00 5.37
CA LYS A 135 1.78 20.96 6.58
C LYS A 135 1.06 21.55 7.79
N ASP A 136 0.47 22.73 7.64
CA ASP A 136 -0.25 23.45 8.70
C ASP A 136 -1.45 22.64 9.21
N LEU A 137 -2.11 21.91 8.34
CA LEU A 137 -3.21 20.99 8.70
C LEU A 137 -2.73 19.73 9.45
N GLY A 138 -1.43 19.51 9.60
CA GLY A 138 -0.89 18.35 10.28
C GLY A 138 -0.92 17.06 9.45
N LEU A 139 -0.89 17.16 8.12
CA LEU A 139 -0.79 15.97 7.25
C LEU A 139 0.47 15.18 7.62
N SER A 140 0.31 13.89 7.87
CA SER A 140 1.38 13.06 8.42
C SER A 140 2.37 12.55 7.37
N TYR A 141 1.94 12.43 6.10
CA TYR A 141 2.76 11.87 5.02
C TYR A 141 2.14 12.15 3.65
N VAL A 142 2.98 12.41 2.67
CA VAL A 142 2.63 12.52 1.26
C VAL A 142 3.35 11.42 0.47
N GLY A 143 2.59 10.53 -0.15
CA GLY A 143 3.09 9.55 -1.11
C GLY A 143 2.91 10.07 -2.53
N VAL A 144 4.01 10.35 -3.21
CA VAL A 144 4.00 10.86 -4.58
C VAL A 144 4.31 9.73 -5.57
N SER A 145 3.47 9.58 -6.57
CA SER A 145 3.59 8.50 -7.54
C SER A 145 4.58 8.86 -8.64
N LEU A 146 5.57 7.98 -8.86
CA LEU A 146 6.56 8.09 -9.95
C LEU A 146 6.77 6.69 -10.55
N ASP A 147 6.63 6.52 -11.86
CA ASP A 147 6.63 5.20 -12.50
C ASP A 147 7.81 4.97 -13.47
N GLY A 148 8.91 5.65 -13.30
CA GLY A 148 10.11 5.52 -14.11
C GLY A 148 10.88 6.82 -14.18
N LEU A 149 11.96 6.84 -14.98
CA LEU A 149 12.62 8.06 -15.41
C LEU A 149 11.76 8.81 -16.43
N ALA A 150 12.19 10.01 -16.85
CA ALA A 150 11.39 10.94 -17.63
C ALA A 150 10.64 10.30 -18.82
N PRO A 151 11.28 9.56 -19.76
CA PRO A 151 10.56 9.01 -20.90
C PRO A 151 9.48 8.02 -20.50
N VAL A 152 9.80 7.09 -19.57
CA VAL A 152 8.90 6.04 -19.14
C VAL A 152 7.76 6.60 -18.30
N HIS A 153 8.06 7.51 -17.37
CA HIS A 153 7.06 8.15 -16.53
C HIS A 153 6.05 8.96 -17.35
N ASP A 154 6.55 9.80 -18.26
CA ASP A 154 5.71 10.68 -19.08
C ASP A 154 4.77 9.88 -19.99
N GLU A 155 5.29 8.82 -20.62
CA GLU A 155 4.48 7.90 -21.42
C GLU A 155 3.41 7.22 -20.57
N PHE A 156 3.79 6.67 -19.42
CA PHE A 156 2.89 5.93 -18.54
C PHE A 156 1.79 6.80 -17.94
N ARG A 157 2.13 8.09 -17.66
CA ARG A 157 1.21 9.12 -17.17
C ARG A 157 0.44 9.83 -18.27
N ARG A 158 0.83 9.60 -19.53
CA ARG A 158 0.28 10.26 -20.73
C ARG A 158 0.35 11.79 -20.66
N LEU A 159 1.47 12.30 -20.15
CA LEU A 159 1.70 13.74 -20.02
C LEU A 159 3.20 14.05 -20.18
N PRO A 160 3.63 14.66 -21.29
CA PRO A 160 5.01 15.12 -21.45
C PRO A 160 5.39 16.11 -20.33
N GLY A 161 6.59 15.95 -19.76
CA GLY A 161 7.09 16.77 -18.66
C GLY A 161 6.48 16.46 -17.29
N ALA A 162 5.71 15.38 -17.16
CA ALA A 162 5.15 14.96 -15.87
C ALA A 162 6.26 14.59 -14.88
N PHE A 163 7.34 13.95 -15.34
CA PHE A 163 8.46 13.56 -14.50
C PHE A 163 9.08 14.75 -13.77
N ASP A 164 9.51 15.77 -14.50
CA ASP A 164 10.18 16.94 -13.92
C ASP A 164 9.25 17.69 -12.94
N ARG A 165 7.98 17.80 -13.30
CA ARG A 165 6.96 18.42 -12.44
C ARG A 165 6.75 17.62 -11.16
N THR A 166 6.73 16.29 -11.25
CA THR A 166 6.56 15.39 -10.10
C THR A 166 7.79 15.43 -9.17
N VAL A 167 9.01 15.43 -9.73
CA VAL A 167 10.24 15.57 -8.94
C VAL A 167 10.28 16.92 -8.24
N LYS A 168 9.97 18.01 -8.95
CA LYS A 168 9.86 19.35 -8.36
C LYS A 168 8.82 19.39 -7.23
N ALA A 169 7.67 18.76 -7.42
CA ALA A 169 6.62 18.70 -6.38
C ALA A 169 7.09 17.99 -5.11
N MET A 170 7.87 16.92 -5.23
CA MET A 170 8.47 16.24 -4.08
C MET A 170 9.45 17.14 -3.34
N ALA A 171 10.29 17.92 -4.05
CA ALA A 171 11.20 18.88 -3.45
C ALA A 171 10.43 19.96 -2.69
N VAL A 172 9.43 20.59 -3.31
CA VAL A 172 8.57 21.62 -2.68
C VAL A 172 7.86 21.08 -1.42
N ALA A 173 7.31 19.88 -1.48
CA ALA A 173 6.65 19.25 -0.32
C ALA A 173 7.64 19.01 0.83
N ARG A 174 8.87 18.57 0.53
CA ARG A 174 9.93 18.35 1.50
C ARG A 174 10.43 19.67 2.12
N GLU A 175 10.63 20.70 1.32
CA GLU A 175 11.01 22.05 1.78
C GLU A 175 9.99 22.64 2.74
N ALA A 176 8.68 22.39 2.52
CA ALA A 176 7.62 22.73 3.45
C ALA A 176 7.62 21.87 4.75
N GLY A 177 8.56 20.91 4.90
CA GLY A 177 8.68 20.05 6.07
C GLY A 177 7.66 18.89 6.12
N LEU A 178 7.05 18.53 4.98
CA LEU A 178 6.22 17.34 4.88
C LEU A 178 7.10 16.08 4.80
N LYS A 179 6.64 14.99 5.37
CA LYS A 179 7.24 13.67 5.15
C LYS A 179 6.82 13.16 3.78
N VAL A 180 7.78 13.10 2.85
CA VAL A 180 7.55 12.69 1.47
C VAL A 180 8.08 11.27 1.26
N GLY A 181 7.38 10.48 0.45
CA GLY A 181 7.87 9.20 -0.04
C GLY A 181 7.43 8.93 -1.46
N LEU A 182 8.24 8.18 -2.15
CA LEU A 182 8.00 7.77 -3.53
C LEU A 182 7.12 6.51 -3.55
N ARG A 183 6.21 6.45 -4.52
CA ARG A 183 5.37 5.29 -4.82
C ARG A 183 5.65 4.86 -6.25
N PHE A 184 6.23 3.67 -6.42
CA PHE A 184 6.69 3.16 -7.70
C PHE A 184 6.01 1.82 -8.00
N THR A 185 5.33 1.71 -9.14
CA THR A 185 4.66 0.47 -9.54
C THR A 185 5.52 -0.33 -10.50
N LEU A 186 6.07 -1.45 -10.01
CA LEU A 186 6.94 -2.36 -10.75
C LEU A 186 6.19 -3.00 -11.92
N ASN A 187 6.72 -2.87 -13.13
CA ASN A 187 6.22 -3.50 -14.34
C ASN A 187 7.32 -3.60 -15.41
N ARG A 188 7.09 -4.35 -16.49
CA ARG A 188 8.09 -4.55 -17.55
C ARG A 188 8.58 -3.28 -18.25
N ARG A 189 7.75 -2.23 -18.28
CA ARG A 189 8.14 -0.98 -18.97
C ARG A 189 9.16 -0.17 -18.15
N ASN A 190 9.18 -0.33 -16.82
CA ASN A 190 9.98 0.51 -15.92
C ASN A 190 10.99 -0.25 -15.05
N ILE A 191 11.01 -1.58 -15.13
CA ILE A 191 11.90 -2.37 -14.28
C ILE A 191 13.38 -2.06 -14.47
N ASN A 192 13.77 -1.66 -15.67
CA ASN A 192 15.15 -1.26 -15.98
C ASN A 192 15.55 0.09 -15.37
N ASP A 193 14.58 0.92 -15.00
CA ASP A 193 14.82 2.20 -14.32
C ASP A 193 15.05 2.03 -12.80
N LEU A 194 14.75 0.85 -12.25
CA LEU A 194 14.78 0.59 -10.81
C LEU A 194 16.10 0.98 -10.13
N PRO A 195 17.31 0.68 -10.69
CA PRO A 195 18.56 1.16 -10.10
C PRO A 195 18.64 2.68 -10.02
N ALA A 196 18.26 3.36 -11.12
CA ALA A 196 18.32 4.81 -11.21
C ALA A 196 17.27 5.53 -10.32
N ILE A 197 16.19 4.83 -9.96
CA ILE A 197 15.24 5.34 -8.96
C ILE A 197 15.87 5.45 -7.57
N PHE A 198 16.72 4.51 -7.16
CA PHE A 198 17.48 4.63 -5.91
C PHE A 198 18.45 5.81 -5.95
N ASP A 199 19.12 6.04 -7.09
CA ASP A 199 20.03 7.17 -7.28
C ASP A 199 19.27 8.51 -7.30
N LEU A 200 18.07 8.55 -7.90
CA LEU A 200 17.16 9.69 -7.85
C LEU A 200 16.76 10.02 -6.40
N MET A 201 16.38 9.03 -5.63
CA MET A 201 15.99 9.23 -4.23
C MET A 201 17.12 9.82 -3.41
N GLU A 202 18.36 9.38 -3.64
CA GLU A 202 19.54 9.94 -2.98
C GLU A 202 19.74 11.40 -3.36
N ARG A 203 19.75 11.69 -4.65
CA ARG A 203 19.97 13.05 -5.17
C ARG A 203 18.89 14.03 -4.68
N GLU A 204 17.63 13.61 -4.68
CA GLU A 204 16.50 14.42 -4.27
C GLU A 204 16.23 14.38 -2.75
N GLY A 205 17.02 13.60 -1.99
CA GLY A 205 16.86 13.46 -0.53
C GLY A 205 15.51 12.87 -0.11
N ILE A 206 14.95 11.94 -0.89
CA ILE A 206 13.67 11.28 -0.60
C ILE A 206 13.93 10.10 0.34
N PRO A 207 13.42 10.11 1.59
CA PRO A 207 13.83 9.13 2.60
C PRO A 207 13.06 7.81 2.52
N ARG A 208 11.99 7.73 1.70
CA ARG A 208 11.08 6.58 1.70
C ARG A 208 10.60 6.21 0.31
N VAL A 209 10.50 4.90 0.05
CA VAL A 209 9.85 4.36 -1.15
C VAL A 209 8.97 3.16 -0.83
N CYS A 210 7.86 3.08 -1.54
CA CYS A 210 7.02 1.89 -1.62
C CYS A 210 7.04 1.36 -3.06
N PHE A 211 7.60 0.17 -3.27
CA PHE A 211 7.57 -0.55 -4.53
C PHE A 211 6.31 -1.41 -4.56
N TYR A 212 5.39 -1.08 -5.43
CA TYR A 212 4.12 -1.79 -5.62
C TYR A 212 4.28 -2.82 -6.73
N HIS A 213 3.92 -4.05 -6.49
CA HIS A 213 3.72 -5.00 -7.58
C HIS A 213 2.45 -4.64 -8.34
N LEU A 214 2.51 -4.64 -9.67
CA LEU A 214 1.37 -4.27 -10.51
C LEU A 214 0.16 -5.14 -10.19
N VAL A 215 -0.96 -4.47 -9.95
CA VAL A 215 -2.29 -5.12 -9.83
C VAL A 215 -3.12 -4.73 -11.05
N VAL A 216 -3.48 -5.72 -11.85
CA VAL A 216 -4.27 -5.54 -13.08
C VAL A 216 -5.74 -5.30 -12.72
N SER A 217 -6.06 -4.04 -12.37
CA SER A 217 -7.38 -3.60 -11.95
C SER A 217 -7.72 -2.24 -12.59
N GLY A 218 -8.99 -1.95 -12.74
CA GLY A 218 -9.45 -0.73 -13.40
C GLY A 218 -8.94 -0.62 -14.83
N ARG A 219 -8.42 0.55 -15.24
CA ARG A 219 -7.78 0.77 -16.55
C ARG A 219 -6.55 -0.11 -16.76
N GLY A 220 -5.85 -0.41 -15.67
CA GLY A 220 -4.69 -1.32 -15.66
C GLY A 220 -5.04 -2.77 -16.01
N ALA A 221 -6.31 -3.16 -16.12
CA ALA A 221 -6.70 -4.50 -16.56
C ALA A 221 -6.15 -4.86 -17.95
N GLY A 222 -5.93 -3.85 -18.81
CA GLY A 222 -5.28 -4.01 -20.13
C GLY A 222 -3.75 -4.23 -20.08
N LEU A 223 -3.13 -4.19 -18.90
CA LEU A 223 -1.67 -4.27 -18.73
C LEU A 223 -1.16 -5.66 -18.33
N SER A 224 -1.89 -6.73 -18.57
CA SER A 224 -1.46 -8.09 -18.22
C SER A 224 -0.07 -8.42 -18.80
N GLN A 225 0.22 -7.99 -20.03
CA GLN A 225 1.52 -8.16 -20.69
C GLN A 225 2.66 -7.36 -20.03
N ALA A 226 2.35 -6.32 -19.27
CA ALA A 226 3.33 -5.54 -18.53
C ALA A 226 3.64 -6.12 -17.13
N THR A 227 2.92 -7.15 -16.69
CA THR A 227 3.20 -7.85 -15.45
C THR A 227 4.54 -8.57 -15.53
N LEU A 228 5.36 -8.46 -14.50
CA LEU A 228 6.63 -9.19 -14.39
C LEU A 228 6.38 -10.70 -14.30
N SER A 229 7.22 -11.50 -14.94
CA SER A 229 7.28 -12.95 -14.68
C SER A 229 7.77 -13.22 -13.25
N HIS A 230 7.65 -14.45 -12.77
CA HIS A 230 8.17 -14.85 -11.47
C HIS A 230 9.68 -14.60 -11.34
N GLU A 231 10.43 -14.91 -12.40
CA GLU A 231 11.86 -14.68 -12.43
C GLU A 231 12.24 -13.19 -12.47
N GLU A 232 11.54 -12.38 -13.28
CA GLU A 232 11.69 -10.93 -13.29
C GLU A 232 11.36 -10.31 -11.92
N THR A 233 10.32 -10.83 -11.25
CA THR A 233 9.92 -10.40 -9.92
C THR A 233 11.00 -10.72 -8.88
N ARG A 234 11.58 -11.94 -8.91
CA ARG A 234 12.72 -12.31 -8.03
C ARG A 234 13.90 -11.37 -8.22
N ARG A 235 14.32 -11.13 -9.48
CA ARG A 235 15.42 -10.21 -9.78
C ARG A 235 15.14 -8.79 -9.27
N ALA A 236 13.90 -8.31 -9.42
CA ALA A 236 13.51 -7.01 -8.92
C ALA A 236 13.59 -6.93 -7.38
N VAL A 237 13.07 -7.93 -6.68
CA VAL A 237 13.11 -7.98 -5.21
C VAL A 237 14.55 -8.12 -4.70
N ASP A 238 15.38 -8.93 -5.35
CA ASP A 238 16.81 -9.06 -5.02
C ASP A 238 17.55 -7.73 -5.18
N LEU A 239 17.28 -7.00 -6.26
CA LEU A 239 17.85 -5.67 -6.48
C LEU A 239 17.39 -4.67 -5.41
N ILE A 240 16.10 -4.69 -5.04
CA ILE A 240 15.56 -3.83 -3.98
C ILE A 240 16.25 -4.15 -2.65
N ILE A 241 16.42 -5.42 -2.29
CA ILE A 241 17.11 -5.84 -1.08
C ILE A 241 18.57 -5.37 -1.10
N SER A 242 19.29 -5.66 -2.17
CA SER A 242 20.70 -5.31 -2.33
C SER A 242 20.94 -3.80 -2.23
N ARG A 243 20.16 -2.98 -2.95
CA ARG A 243 20.26 -1.52 -2.91
C ARG A 243 19.89 -0.95 -1.53
N THR A 244 18.93 -1.56 -0.85
CA THR A 244 18.54 -1.17 0.51
C THR A 244 19.68 -1.43 1.49
N ASP A 245 20.30 -2.61 1.41
CA ASP A 245 21.42 -2.99 2.26
C ASP A 245 22.67 -2.13 2.01
N GLU A 246 23.01 -1.91 0.73
CA GLU A 246 24.11 -1.02 0.32
C GLU A 246 23.96 0.39 0.93
N ARG A 247 22.73 0.94 0.89
CA ARG A 247 22.44 2.25 1.48
C ARG A 247 22.56 2.25 3.00
N HIS A 248 22.10 1.18 3.63
CA HIS A 248 22.21 1.00 5.07
C HIS A 248 23.67 0.93 5.52
N GLN A 249 24.49 0.12 4.83
CA GLN A 249 25.93 -0.03 5.11
C GLN A 249 26.71 1.29 4.93
N LYS A 250 26.30 2.14 3.98
CA LYS A 250 26.87 3.49 3.77
C LYS A 250 26.41 4.51 4.83
N GLY A 251 25.63 4.12 5.84
CA GLY A 251 25.11 5.03 6.87
C GLY A 251 24.03 6.00 6.35
N ARG A 252 23.41 5.69 5.22
CA ARG A 252 22.36 6.50 4.58
C ARG A 252 21.07 5.68 4.38
N PRO A 253 20.46 5.17 5.47
CA PRO A 253 19.32 4.27 5.38
C PRO A 253 18.13 4.96 4.71
N LEU A 254 17.38 4.16 3.95
CA LEU A 254 16.09 4.52 3.38
C LEU A 254 15.00 3.63 3.99
N GLU A 255 13.79 4.16 4.15
CA GLU A 255 12.63 3.33 4.43
C GLU A 255 12.12 2.71 3.13
N VAL A 256 12.41 1.43 2.91
CA VAL A 256 12.06 0.70 1.70
C VAL A 256 11.02 -0.38 2.00
N LEU A 257 9.91 -0.35 1.28
CA LEU A 257 8.82 -1.30 1.42
C LEU A 257 8.46 -1.91 0.07
N THR A 258 8.06 -3.19 0.08
CA THR A 258 7.33 -3.80 -1.03
C THR A 258 5.87 -3.98 -0.67
N VAL A 259 5.00 -3.88 -1.68
CA VAL A 259 3.54 -3.79 -1.49
C VAL A 259 2.84 -4.62 -2.56
N ASP A 260 1.67 -5.18 -2.21
CA ASP A 260 0.74 -5.89 -3.09
C ASP A 260 1.24 -7.25 -3.61
N ASN A 261 2.40 -7.72 -3.13
CA ASN A 261 2.80 -9.13 -3.24
C ASN A 261 3.39 -9.62 -1.91
N HIS A 262 2.62 -10.40 -1.18
CA HIS A 262 3.04 -10.85 0.15
C HIS A 262 3.98 -12.07 0.09
N ALA A 263 4.23 -12.63 -1.11
CA ALA A 263 5.28 -13.64 -1.31
C ALA A 263 6.69 -13.08 -1.07
N ASP A 264 6.86 -11.75 -1.10
CA ASP A 264 8.12 -11.09 -0.74
C ASP A 264 8.55 -11.40 0.71
N ALA A 265 7.59 -11.63 1.60
CA ALA A 265 7.88 -11.93 3.00
C ALA A 265 8.56 -13.30 3.20
N PRO A 266 7.99 -14.44 2.77
CA PRO A 266 8.69 -15.70 2.83
C PRO A 266 9.94 -15.75 1.96
N TYR A 267 9.94 -15.09 0.79
CA TYR A 267 11.14 -14.99 -0.04
C TYR A 267 12.30 -14.32 0.69
N LEU A 268 12.06 -13.19 1.36
CA LEU A 268 13.05 -12.52 2.17
C LEU A 268 13.61 -13.42 3.27
N TYR A 269 12.75 -14.16 3.97
CA TYR A 269 13.14 -15.12 5.00
C TYR A 269 14.04 -16.23 4.44
N LEU A 270 13.64 -16.85 3.34
CA LEU A 270 14.40 -17.92 2.67
C LEU A 270 15.75 -17.41 2.17
N LYS A 271 15.79 -16.22 1.58
CA LYS A 271 17.03 -15.56 1.16
C LYS A 271 18.00 -15.37 2.33
N MET A 272 17.52 -14.92 3.48
CA MET A 272 18.37 -14.75 4.66
C MET A 272 18.93 -16.09 5.16
N LEU A 273 18.15 -17.16 5.08
CA LEU A 273 18.63 -18.51 5.40
C LEU A 273 19.73 -18.97 4.43
N SER A 274 19.55 -18.75 3.13
CA SER A 274 20.54 -19.11 2.10
C SER A 274 21.85 -18.30 2.23
N GLU A 275 21.78 -17.12 2.82
CA GLU A 275 22.93 -16.24 3.14
C GLU A 275 23.60 -16.57 4.50
N GLY A 276 23.16 -17.64 5.19
CA GLY A 276 23.68 -18.03 6.48
C GLY A 276 23.26 -17.16 7.67
N ARG A 277 22.27 -16.28 7.50
CA ARG A 277 21.77 -15.31 8.52
C ARG A 277 20.64 -15.92 9.37
N ALA A 278 20.81 -17.16 9.85
CA ALA A 278 19.74 -17.93 10.49
C ALA A 278 19.14 -17.26 11.74
N GLU A 279 19.96 -16.69 12.60
CA GLU A 279 19.47 -15.99 13.81
C GLU A 279 18.57 -14.81 13.44
N ARG A 280 19.03 -13.98 12.49
CA ARG A 280 18.23 -12.83 12.02
C ARG A 280 16.96 -13.29 11.30
N ALA A 281 17.03 -14.35 10.50
CA ALA A 281 15.87 -14.93 9.84
C ALA A 281 14.81 -15.37 10.85
N ALA A 282 15.20 -15.98 11.98
CA ALA A 282 14.27 -16.38 13.04
C ALA A 282 13.55 -15.18 13.68
N GLU A 283 14.24 -14.06 13.93
CA GLU A 283 13.62 -12.81 14.39
C GLU A 283 12.65 -12.25 13.36
N VAL A 284 13.07 -12.23 12.09
CA VAL A 284 12.26 -11.76 10.97
C VAL A 284 11.00 -12.59 10.82
N LEU A 285 11.08 -13.91 10.95
CA LEU A 285 9.91 -14.78 10.86
C LEU A 285 8.87 -14.44 11.94
N LYS A 286 9.28 -14.11 13.17
CA LYS A 286 8.37 -13.65 14.23
C LYS A 286 7.65 -12.35 13.83
N LEU A 287 8.39 -11.38 13.29
CA LEU A 287 7.79 -10.11 12.82
C LEU A 287 6.83 -10.32 11.65
N LEU A 288 7.15 -11.24 10.74
CA LEU A 288 6.31 -11.58 9.61
C LEU A 288 5.02 -12.30 10.03
N LYS A 289 5.10 -13.21 11.02
CA LYS A 289 3.90 -13.84 11.64
C LYS A 289 3.00 -12.75 12.28
N LEU A 290 3.57 -11.74 12.96
CA LEU A 290 2.80 -10.60 13.51
C LEU A 290 2.18 -9.72 12.41
N ASN A 291 2.87 -9.54 11.29
CA ASN A 291 2.33 -8.83 10.12
C ASN A 291 1.11 -9.55 9.54
N GLY A 292 1.18 -10.88 9.43
CA GLY A 292 0.08 -11.76 8.98
C GLY A 292 -0.27 -11.62 7.51
N GLY A 293 0.63 -11.03 6.70
CA GLY A 293 0.51 -10.98 5.24
C GLY A 293 -0.62 -10.09 4.72
N ASN A 294 -1.35 -10.60 3.74
CA ASN A 294 -2.46 -9.87 3.13
C ASN A 294 -3.55 -9.52 4.15
N SER A 295 -3.94 -8.26 4.17
CA SER A 295 -4.87 -7.71 5.16
C SER A 295 -6.18 -7.14 4.56
N SER A 296 -6.49 -7.46 3.29
CA SER A 296 -7.79 -7.11 2.66
C SER A 296 -8.96 -7.59 3.51
N GLY A 297 -9.93 -6.73 3.79
CA GLY A 297 -11.09 -7.03 4.63
C GLY A 297 -10.79 -7.20 6.14
N ARG A 298 -9.53 -7.05 6.58
CA ARG A 298 -9.11 -7.21 7.97
C ARG A 298 -8.38 -5.98 8.50
N GLY A 299 -7.24 -5.63 7.96
CA GLY A 299 -6.39 -4.52 8.39
C GLY A 299 -6.25 -3.40 7.35
N ILE A 300 -6.88 -3.56 6.20
CA ILE A 300 -7.07 -2.53 5.18
C ILE A 300 -8.49 -2.62 4.66
N GLY A 301 -9.11 -1.47 4.42
CA GLY A 301 -10.39 -1.32 3.73
C GLY A 301 -10.33 -0.13 2.81
N SER A 302 -11.27 -0.03 1.88
CA SER A 302 -11.37 1.11 0.98
C SER A 302 -12.79 1.67 0.95
N VAL A 303 -12.89 2.98 0.76
CA VAL A 303 -14.16 3.66 0.44
C VAL A 303 -14.02 4.31 -0.92
N SER A 304 -14.97 4.09 -1.81
CA SER A 304 -15.04 4.74 -3.11
C SER A 304 -15.66 6.13 -2.99
N TRP A 305 -15.52 6.94 -4.02
CA TRP A 305 -16.08 8.30 -4.11
C TRP A 305 -17.58 8.38 -3.85
N ASN A 306 -18.33 7.30 -4.16
CA ASN A 306 -19.77 7.19 -3.96
C ASN A 306 -20.19 6.61 -2.59
N GLY A 307 -19.20 6.39 -1.71
CA GLY A 307 -19.44 5.88 -0.35
C GLY A 307 -19.54 4.35 -0.23
N GLU A 308 -19.31 3.61 -1.29
CA GLU A 308 -19.23 2.15 -1.24
C GLU A 308 -17.96 1.70 -0.50
N VAL A 309 -18.10 0.72 0.39
CA VAL A 309 -17.02 0.14 1.18
C VAL A 309 -16.57 -1.17 0.54
N HIS A 310 -15.26 -1.35 0.42
CA HIS A 310 -14.62 -2.50 -0.24
C HIS A 310 -13.54 -3.13 0.65
N PRO A 311 -13.19 -4.42 0.44
CA PRO A 311 -12.13 -5.10 1.20
C PRO A 311 -10.74 -4.45 1.08
N ASP A 312 -10.43 -3.88 -0.09
CA ASP A 312 -9.25 -3.05 -0.39
C ASP A 312 -9.50 -2.17 -1.63
N GLN A 313 -8.54 -1.32 -1.99
CA GLN A 313 -8.68 -0.37 -3.09
C GLN A 313 -8.71 -1.00 -4.49
N PHE A 314 -8.23 -2.22 -4.65
CA PHE A 314 -8.18 -2.93 -5.94
C PHE A 314 -9.43 -3.76 -6.19
N TRP A 315 -10.14 -4.12 -5.14
CA TRP A 315 -11.28 -5.06 -5.21
C TRP A 315 -12.63 -4.34 -5.19
N ARG A 316 -12.78 -3.39 -6.08
CA ARG A 316 -13.98 -2.54 -6.17
C ARG A 316 -15.23 -3.25 -6.69
N SER A 317 -15.08 -4.41 -7.33
CA SER A 317 -16.23 -5.24 -7.74
C SER A 317 -16.96 -5.89 -6.55
N VAL A 318 -16.34 -5.90 -5.37
CA VAL A 318 -16.96 -6.38 -4.13
C VAL A 318 -17.36 -5.18 -3.27
N VAL A 319 -18.65 -5.03 -3.02
CA VAL A 319 -19.22 -4.00 -2.16
C VAL A 319 -19.68 -4.64 -0.85
N LEU A 320 -19.05 -4.25 0.26
CA LEU A 320 -19.39 -4.71 1.60
C LEU A 320 -20.59 -3.96 2.18
N GLY A 321 -20.86 -2.78 1.67
CA GLY A 321 -21.95 -1.89 2.07
C GLY A 321 -21.70 -0.47 1.62
N SER A 322 -22.62 0.46 1.94
CA SER A 322 -22.48 1.89 1.63
C SER A 322 -22.63 2.74 2.88
N ILE A 323 -21.78 3.75 3.04
CA ILE A 323 -21.84 4.71 4.17
C ILE A 323 -23.08 5.61 4.12
N ARG A 324 -23.82 5.56 3.03
CA ARG A 324 -25.13 6.21 2.91
C ARG A 324 -26.20 5.48 3.72
N ASN A 325 -26.07 4.16 3.89
CA ASN A 325 -27.07 3.30 4.53
C ASN A 325 -26.67 2.90 5.96
N LYS A 326 -25.39 2.56 6.19
CA LYS A 326 -24.84 2.13 7.48
C LYS A 326 -23.53 2.88 7.72
N SER A 327 -23.15 3.10 8.96
CA SER A 327 -21.82 3.66 9.26
C SER A 327 -20.70 2.72 8.82
N PHE A 328 -19.48 3.28 8.58
CA PHE A 328 -18.32 2.46 8.26
C PHE A 328 -18.05 1.38 9.31
N GLY A 329 -18.24 1.72 10.60
CA GLY A 329 -18.06 0.78 11.70
C GLY A 329 -19.03 -0.39 11.64
N GLU A 330 -20.32 -0.13 11.42
CA GLU A 330 -21.34 -1.18 11.28
C GLU A 330 -21.02 -2.09 10.10
N ILE A 331 -20.65 -1.53 8.93
CA ILE A 331 -20.27 -2.33 7.74
C ILE A 331 -19.06 -3.20 8.05
N TRP A 332 -18.01 -2.64 8.67
CA TRP A 332 -16.75 -3.34 8.89
C TRP A 332 -16.82 -4.41 9.98
N THR A 333 -17.78 -4.31 10.88
CA THR A 333 -18.00 -5.27 11.97
C THR A 333 -19.21 -6.18 11.75
N ASP A 334 -19.84 -6.09 10.57
CA ASP A 334 -20.99 -6.90 10.21
C ASP A 334 -20.60 -8.39 10.20
N ARG A 335 -21.21 -9.16 11.10
CA ARG A 335 -20.96 -10.61 11.23
C ARG A 335 -21.78 -11.43 10.25
N ASP A 336 -22.83 -10.86 9.69
CA ASP A 336 -23.70 -11.51 8.72
C ASP A 336 -23.12 -11.41 7.29
N ASN A 337 -22.08 -10.59 7.09
CA ASN A 337 -21.37 -10.53 5.82
C ASN A 337 -20.37 -11.69 5.73
N GLU A 338 -20.79 -12.79 5.10
CA GLU A 338 -20.01 -14.03 4.98
C GLU A 338 -18.61 -13.81 4.38
N LEU A 339 -18.53 -13.01 3.30
CA LEU A 339 -17.23 -12.74 2.67
C LEU A 339 -16.29 -11.96 3.59
N LEU A 340 -16.79 -10.95 4.29
CA LEU A 340 -15.98 -10.17 5.22
C LEU A 340 -15.49 -11.04 6.39
N MET A 341 -16.34 -11.92 6.90
CA MET A 341 -15.97 -12.86 7.97
C MET A 341 -14.94 -13.87 7.48
N ALA A 342 -15.12 -14.42 6.28
CA ALA A 342 -14.15 -15.31 5.66
C ALA A 342 -12.80 -14.63 5.38
N LEU A 343 -12.79 -13.35 4.97
CA LEU A 343 -11.56 -12.57 4.80
C LEU A 343 -10.81 -12.34 6.13
N LYS A 344 -11.51 -12.24 7.25
CA LYS A 344 -10.89 -12.17 8.58
C LYS A 344 -10.21 -13.49 8.97
N ASN A 345 -10.74 -14.62 8.50
CA ASN A 345 -10.26 -15.97 8.76
C ASN A 345 -9.80 -16.71 7.48
N LYS A 346 -9.28 -15.97 6.51
CA LYS A 346 -8.99 -16.49 5.16
C LYS A 346 -8.08 -17.71 5.08
N LYS A 347 -7.26 -17.95 6.09
CA LYS A 347 -6.42 -19.15 6.17
C LYS A 347 -7.24 -20.46 6.14
N ASP A 348 -8.45 -20.43 6.66
CA ASP A 348 -9.35 -21.58 6.72
C ASP A 348 -10.03 -21.85 5.36
N HIS A 349 -10.02 -20.84 4.47
CA HIS A 349 -10.75 -20.87 3.20
C HIS A 349 -9.85 -21.07 1.98
N VAL A 350 -8.58 -20.60 2.01
CA VAL A 350 -7.67 -20.72 0.87
C VAL A 350 -7.46 -22.18 0.48
N THR A 351 -7.38 -22.41 -0.83
CA THR A 351 -7.29 -23.74 -1.44
C THR A 351 -5.98 -23.95 -2.20
N GLY A 352 -5.83 -25.09 -2.84
CA GLY A 352 -4.72 -25.41 -3.72
C GLY A 352 -3.36 -25.32 -3.03
N ARG A 353 -2.39 -24.78 -3.74
CA ARG A 353 -1.01 -24.60 -3.31
C ARG A 353 -0.88 -23.74 -2.03
N CYS A 354 -1.75 -22.73 -1.87
CA CYS A 354 -1.76 -21.89 -0.69
C CYS A 354 -2.13 -22.66 0.59
N ARG A 355 -3.03 -23.64 0.50
CA ARG A 355 -3.44 -24.48 1.64
C ARG A 355 -2.30 -25.34 2.19
N GLN A 356 -1.39 -25.77 1.33
CA GLN A 356 -0.25 -26.65 1.66
C GLN A 356 1.01 -25.85 2.02
N CYS A 357 1.00 -24.53 1.85
CA CYS A 357 2.16 -23.67 2.01
C CYS A 357 2.53 -23.48 3.48
N SER A 358 3.76 -23.81 3.87
CA SER A 358 4.32 -23.58 5.21
C SER A 358 4.28 -22.09 5.63
N PHE A 359 4.25 -21.16 4.65
CA PHE A 359 4.23 -19.72 4.88
C PHE A 359 2.82 -19.11 4.86
N LEU A 360 1.76 -19.90 4.95
CA LEU A 360 0.40 -19.35 4.92
C LEU A 360 0.17 -18.31 6.03
N ASP A 361 0.74 -18.52 7.21
CA ASP A 361 0.68 -17.58 8.34
C ASP A 361 1.42 -16.26 8.10
N VAL A 362 2.42 -16.30 7.22
CA VAL A 362 3.26 -15.15 6.86
C VAL A 362 2.69 -14.36 5.69
N CYS A 363 2.24 -15.07 4.65
CA CYS A 363 1.73 -14.49 3.42
C CYS A 363 0.22 -14.16 3.48
N GLY A 364 -0.57 -14.97 4.19
CA GLY A 364 -2.02 -14.84 4.27
C GLY A 364 -2.73 -15.08 2.94
N GLY A 365 -2.16 -15.93 2.07
CA GLY A 365 -2.74 -16.28 0.77
C GLY A 365 -2.55 -15.20 -0.31
N ASN A 366 -1.69 -14.22 -0.10
CA ASN A 366 -1.39 -13.10 -1.01
C ASN A 366 -2.62 -12.24 -1.36
N LEU A 367 -2.70 -11.59 -2.53
CA LEU A 367 -3.75 -10.63 -2.87
C LEU A 367 -5.00 -11.33 -3.45
N ARG A 368 -6.10 -11.33 -2.68
CA ARG A 368 -7.35 -12.03 -3.08
C ARG A 368 -8.01 -11.39 -4.32
N ALA A 369 -7.93 -10.06 -4.45
CA ALA A 369 -8.42 -9.39 -5.65
C ALA A 369 -7.76 -9.91 -6.94
N ARG A 370 -6.45 -10.21 -6.89
CA ARG A 370 -5.71 -10.75 -8.04
C ARG A 370 -6.05 -12.22 -8.28
N ALA A 371 -6.21 -13.01 -7.21
CA ALA A 371 -6.66 -14.40 -7.33
C ALA A 371 -8.02 -14.48 -8.04
N VAL A 372 -9.01 -13.72 -7.60
CA VAL A 372 -10.33 -13.64 -8.25
C VAL A 372 -10.23 -13.19 -9.71
N ALA A 373 -9.46 -12.14 -10.00
CA ALA A 373 -9.31 -11.63 -11.36
C ALA A 373 -8.72 -12.68 -12.32
N ALA A 374 -7.85 -13.55 -11.81
CA ALA A 374 -7.17 -14.57 -12.62
C ALA A 374 -7.95 -15.88 -12.74
N THR A 375 -8.66 -16.30 -11.68
CA THR A 375 -9.23 -17.64 -11.58
C THR A 375 -10.75 -17.68 -11.42
N GLY A 376 -11.38 -16.53 -11.11
CA GLY A 376 -12.78 -16.45 -10.70
C GLY A 376 -13.03 -16.92 -9.26
N ASP A 377 -12.02 -17.48 -8.58
CA ASP A 377 -12.13 -18.00 -7.21
C ASP A 377 -11.40 -17.09 -6.22
N VAL A 378 -12.13 -16.60 -5.21
CA VAL A 378 -11.58 -15.76 -4.15
C VAL A 378 -10.57 -16.51 -3.28
N TRP A 379 -10.70 -17.80 -3.18
CA TRP A 379 -9.87 -18.66 -2.33
C TRP A 379 -8.75 -19.39 -3.10
N GLY A 380 -8.76 -19.29 -4.41
CA GLY A 380 -7.75 -19.83 -5.30
C GLY A 380 -6.36 -19.21 -5.12
N GLU A 381 -5.41 -19.69 -5.88
CA GLU A 381 -4.04 -19.22 -5.86
C GLU A 381 -3.90 -17.82 -6.44
N ASP A 382 -3.05 -17.00 -5.85
CA ASP A 382 -2.65 -15.74 -6.47
C ASP A 382 -1.51 -16.01 -7.48
N PRO A 383 -1.71 -15.74 -8.78
CA PRO A 383 -0.73 -16.04 -9.82
C PRO A 383 0.59 -15.25 -9.67
N ALA A 384 0.63 -14.22 -8.85
CA ALA A 384 1.87 -13.48 -8.57
C ALA A 384 2.73 -14.12 -7.47
N CYS A 385 2.32 -15.26 -6.91
CA CYS A 385 3.18 -16.01 -6.00
C CYS A 385 4.32 -16.66 -6.76
N TYR A 386 5.53 -16.14 -6.59
CA TYR A 386 6.73 -16.55 -7.31
C TYR A 386 7.62 -17.53 -6.52
N LEU A 387 7.16 -18.03 -5.38
CA LEU A 387 7.84 -19.09 -4.64
C LEU A 387 7.76 -20.43 -5.41
N THR A 388 8.79 -21.23 -5.34
CA THR A 388 8.77 -22.60 -5.91
C THR A 388 8.02 -23.57 -5.02
N ASP A 389 7.71 -24.78 -5.52
CA ASP A 389 7.04 -25.82 -4.71
C ASP A 389 7.95 -26.34 -3.59
N GLU A 390 9.25 -26.36 -3.81
CA GLU A 390 10.24 -26.68 -2.78
C GLU A 390 10.26 -25.61 -1.67
N GLU A 391 10.24 -24.33 -2.07
CA GLU A 391 10.24 -23.20 -1.14
C GLU A 391 9.00 -23.18 -0.25
N ILE A 392 7.81 -23.39 -0.80
CA ILE A 392 6.57 -23.41 -0.01
C ILE A 392 6.48 -24.60 0.96
N SER A 393 7.26 -25.66 0.71
CA SER A 393 7.33 -26.84 1.53
C SER A 393 8.43 -26.79 2.60
N THR A 394 9.20 -25.68 2.65
CA THR A 394 10.28 -25.53 3.64
C THR A 394 9.73 -25.58 5.06
N PRO A 395 10.23 -26.50 5.92
CA PRO A 395 9.79 -26.57 7.31
C PRO A 395 10.11 -25.28 8.07
N LEU A 396 9.15 -24.74 8.79
CA LEU A 396 9.36 -23.59 9.66
C LEU A 396 9.71 -24.06 11.07
N PRO A 397 10.58 -23.33 11.78
CA PRO A 397 10.82 -23.59 13.19
C PRO A 397 9.52 -23.42 13.99
N ALA A 398 9.34 -24.27 14.99
CA ALA A 398 8.19 -24.32 15.87
C ALA A 398 7.99 -22.99 16.66
#